data_dc6a1e098d17b46cbb0f58df9e131ea3
#
_entry.id   dc6a1e098d17b46cbb0f58df9e131ea3
#
_cell.length_a   1.000
_cell.length_b   1.000
_cell.length_c   1.000
_cell.angle_alpha   90.00
_cell.angle_beta   90.00
_cell.angle_gamma   90.00
#
_symmetry.space_group_name_H-M   'P 1'
#
loop_
_entity.id
_entity.type
_entity.pdbx_description
1 polymer ?
#
loop_
_entity_poly.entity_id
_entity_poly.type
_entity_poly.pdbx_seq_one_letter_code
_entity_poly.pdbx_strand_id
1 'polypeptide(L)'
;MSQAIPSSRVGVKINEWYKMIRQFSVPDAEILKAEVEQDIQQMEEDQDLLIYYSLMCFRHQLMLDYLEPGQTYGNRPTVTELLETIETPQKKLTGLLKYYSLFFRGMYEFDQKEYVEAIGYYREAEKELPIVSDEIEKAEFHFKVAEAYYHMKQTHVSMHHILQALDIYQNHPLYSIRTIQSLFVIAGNYDDFKHYDKALPHLEAALELAMDIQNDRFIAISLLNIANSYDRSGDDQMAVEHFQKAAKVSREKVPDLLPKVLFGLSWTLCKAGQTQKAFQFIEEGLDHITARSHKFYKELFLFLQAVYKETVDERKIHDLLSYFEKKNLHAYIEACSRSAAAVFESSCHFEQAAAFYRKVLKAQEDILKGECLYAY
;
A
#
# COMPACT_ATOMS: atom_id res chain seq x y z
N MET A 1 19.66 -11.27 45.87
CA MET A 1 19.18 -10.17 45.02
C MET A 1 19.61 -10.50 43.63
N SER A 2 18.69 -10.70 42.71
CA SER A 2 19.04 -10.87 41.27
C SER A 2 19.68 -9.55 40.82
N GLN A 3 20.81 -9.62 40.13
CA GLN A 3 21.49 -8.43 39.58
C GLN A 3 20.61 -7.87 38.49
N ALA A 4 20.32 -6.56 38.52
CA ALA A 4 19.52 -5.91 37.46
C ALA A 4 20.20 -6.10 36.08
N ILE A 5 19.40 -6.25 35.06
CA ILE A 5 19.92 -6.43 33.70
C ILE A 5 20.41 -5.06 33.17
N PRO A 6 21.64 -4.97 32.66
CA PRO A 6 22.14 -3.72 32.08
C PRO A 6 21.26 -3.26 30.88
N SER A 7 20.90 -1.98 30.84
CA SER A 7 20.07 -1.40 29.76
C SER A 7 20.68 -1.60 28.37
N SER A 8 22.01 -1.56 28.26
CA SER A 8 22.73 -1.83 27.00
C SER A 8 22.46 -3.23 26.43
N ARG A 9 22.29 -4.24 27.28
CA ARG A 9 21.95 -5.60 26.85
C ARG A 9 20.53 -5.69 26.29
N VAL A 10 19.60 -5.00 26.95
CA VAL A 10 18.20 -4.93 26.48
C VAL A 10 18.12 -4.16 25.16
N GLY A 11 18.91 -3.08 24.99
CA GLY A 11 19.02 -2.32 23.76
C GLY A 11 19.49 -3.16 22.58
N VAL A 12 20.44 -4.08 22.77
CA VAL A 12 20.86 -5.02 21.70
C VAL A 12 19.71 -5.91 21.27
N LYS A 13 18.93 -6.48 22.19
CA LYS A 13 17.76 -7.30 21.83
C LYS A 13 16.67 -6.49 21.13
N ILE A 14 16.44 -5.24 21.52
CA ILE A 14 15.50 -4.37 20.82
C ILE A 14 15.94 -4.15 19.37
N ASN A 15 17.24 -3.98 19.11
CA ASN A 15 17.77 -3.87 17.75
C ASN A 15 17.58 -5.16 16.94
N GLU A 16 17.78 -6.33 17.56
CA GLU A 16 17.50 -7.63 16.91
C GLU A 16 16.01 -7.78 16.58
N TRP A 17 15.14 -7.41 17.51
CA TRP A 17 13.69 -7.38 17.30
C TRP A 17 13.32 -6.45 16.14
N TYR A 18 13.88 -5.23 16.10
CA TYR A 18 13.64 -4.29 15.01
C TYR A 18 14.10 -4.82 13.65
N LYS A 19 15.21 -5.56 13.63
CA LYS A 19 15.66 -6.24 12.41
C LYS A 19 14.61 -7.23 11.90
N MET A 20 13.99 -8.04 12.76
CA MET A 20 12.93 -8.98 12.37
C MET A 20 11.68 -8.26 11.85
N ILE A 21 11.32 -7.14 12.48
CA ILE A 21 10.22 -6.28 11.99
C ILE A 21 10.48 -5.81 10.56
N ARG A 22 11.67 -5.34 10.26
CA ARG A 22 12.05 -4.87 8.92
C ARG A 22 12.14 -5.99 7.87
N GLN A 23 12.40 -7.22 8.31
CA GLN A 23 12.41 -8.42 7.47
C GLN A 23 11.03 -9.06 7.30
N PHE A 24 9.99 -8.53 7.95
CA PHE A 24 8.64 -9.11 7.99
C PHE A 24 8.60 -10.53 8.57
N SER A 25 9.56 -10.90 9.43
CA SER A 25 9.56 -12.17 10.15
C SER A 25 8.70 -12.08 11.40
N VAL A 26 7.38 -12.27 11.26
CA VAL A 26 6.42 -12.16 12.37
C VAL A 26 6.74 -13.11 13.51
N PRO A 27 7.00 -14.44 13.29
CA PRO A 27 7.28 -15.36 14.39
C PRO A 27 8.50 -14.95 15.23
N ASP A 28 9.59 -14.56 14.57
CA ASP A 28 10.82 -14.15 15.28
C ASP A 28 10.64 -12.82 15.98
N ALA A 29 9.90 -11.87 15.36
CA ALA A 29 9.60 -10.59 15.97
C ALA A 29 8.73 -10.74 17.22
N GLU A 30 7.77 -11.66 17.26
CA GLU A 30 6.94 -11.94 18.44
C GLU A 30 7.75 -12.57 19.56
N ILE A 31 8.63 -13.51 19.25
CA ILE A 31 9.51 -14.17 20.24
C ILE A 31 10.43 -13.12 20.88
N LEU A 32 11.13 -12.32 20.07
CA LEU A 32 12.04 -11.30 20.58
C LEU A 32 11.32 -10.21 21.38
N LYS A 33 10.10 -9.82 20.95
CA LYS A 33 9.27 -8.90 21.72
C LYS A 33 8.98 -9.42 23.12
N ALA A 34 8.53 -10.68 23.25
CA ALA A 34 8.23 -11.29 24.53
C ALA A 34 9.48 -11.38 25.44
N GLU A 35 10.66 -11.68 24.89
CA GLU A 35 11.91 -11.68 25.62
C GLU A 35 12.29 -10.28 26.09
N VAL A 36 12.14 -9.24 25.25
CA VAL A 36 12.41 -7.85 25.60
C VAL A 36 11.47 -7.39 26.71
N GLU A 37 10.19 -7.75 26.67
CA GLU A 37 9.21 -7.42 27.73
C GLU A 37 9.60 -8.00 29.10
N GLN A 38 10.14 -9.22 29.13
CA GLN A 38 10.63 -9.83 30.35
C GLN A 38 11.91 -9.14 30.89
N ASP A 39 12.84 -8.83 29.98
CA ASP A 39 14.11 -8.18 30.35
C ASP A 39 13.89 -6.75 30.88
N ILE A 40 12.95 -5.98 30.30
CA ILE A 40 12.59 -4.63 30.73
C ILE A 40 12.10 -4.61 32.19
N GLN A 41 11.34 -5.64 32.62
CA GLN A 41 10.85 -5.73 34.02
C GLN A 41 11.97 -5.91 35.03
N GLN A 42 13.16 -6.36 34.63
CA GLN A 42 14.31 -6.64 35.46
C GLN A 42 15.50 -5.71 35.17
N MET A 43 15.31 -4.76 34.24
CA MET A 43 16.34 -3.85 33.75
C MET A 43 16.63 -2.74 34.80
N GLU A 44 17.84 -2.24 34.77
CA GLU A 44 18.16 -0.95 35.41
C GLU A 44 17.35 0.18 34.76
N GLU A 45 16.96 1.19 35.52
CA GLU A 45 16.13 2.27 35.04
C GLU A 45 16.86 3.07 33.93
N ASP A 46 16.28 3.09 32.73
CA ASP A 46 16.78 3.82 31.58
C ASP A 46 15.60 4.37 30.76
N GLN A 47 15.35 5.66 30.92
CA GLN A 47 14.19 6.33 30.34
C GLN A 47 14.30 6.39 28.80
N ASP A 48 15.49 6.57 28.23
CA ASP A 48 15.68 6.64 26.79
C ASP A 48 15.43 5.27 26.14
N LEU A 49 15.82 4.19 26.82
CA LEU A 49 15.55 2.83 26.36
C LEU A 49 14.05 2.47 26.42
N LEU A 50 13.33 2.95 27.44
CA LEU A 50 11.87 2.76 27.53
C LEU A 50 11.13 3.50 26.39
N ILE A 51 11.58 4.68 26.02
CA ILE A 51 11.05 5.40 24.84
C ILE A 51 11.37 4.61 23.57
N TYR A 52 12.59 4.11 23.42
CA TYR A 52 12.98 3.28 22.27
C TYR A 52 12.14 2.01 22.17
N TYR A 53 11.90 1.33 23.28
CA TYR A 53 11.00 0.18 23.34
C TYR A 53 9.58 0.54 22.87
N SER A 54 9.01 1.66 23.33
CA SER A 54 7.68 2.11 22.93
C SER A 54 7.60 2.39 21.42
N LEU A 55 8.65 3.01 20.85
CA LEU A 55 8.79 3.22 19.41
C LEU A 55 8.82 1.89 18.64
N MET A 56 9.51 0.87 19.15
CA MET A 56 9.56 -0.45 18.52
C MET A 56 8.23 -1.21 18.63
N CYS A 57 7.51 -1.09 19.76
CA CYS A 57 6.14 -1.61 19.88
C CYS A 57 5.22 -1.00 18.80
N PHE A 58 5.30 0.32 18.63
CA PHE A 58 4.55 1.03 17.61
C PHE A 58 4.90 0.53 16.20
N ARG A 59 6.18 0.41 15.87
CA ARG A 59 6.64 -0.07 14.57
C ARG A 59 6.26 -1.53 14.30
N HIS A 60 6.27 -2.37 15.34
CA HIS A 60 5.82 -3.76 15.26
C HIS A 60 4.32 -3.83 14.94
N GLN A 61 3.49 -3.03 15.61
CA GLN A 61 2.06 -3.00 15.34
C GLN A 61 1.77 -2.55 13.90
N LEU A 62 2.46 -1.53 13.39
CA LEU A 62 2.35 -1.13 11.97
C LEU A 62 2.69 -2.27 11.00
N MET A 63 3.68 -3.11 11.32
CA MET A 63 4.01 -4.29 10.50
C MET A 63 2.87 -5.30 10.50
N LEU A 64 2.28 -5.59 11.66
CA LEU A 64 1.18 -6.55 11.78
C LEU A 64 -0.07 -6.06 11.05
N ASP A 65 -0.43 -4.79 11.20
CA ASP A 65 -1.59 -4.18 10.53
C ASP A 65 -1.43 -4.19 9.00
N TYR A 66 -0.20 -4.03 8.51
CA TYR A 66 0.12 -4.13 7.08
C TYR A 66 -0.02 -5.56 6.55
N LEU A 67 0.47 -6.56 7.30
CA LEU A 67 0.47 -7.96 6.84
C LEU A 67 -0.92 -8.61 6.95
N GLU A 68 -1.68 -8.25 7.97
CA GLU A 68 -2.98 -8.85 8.30
C GLU A 68 -4.03 -7.76 8.62
N PRO A 69 -4.46 -7.00 7.61
CA PRO A 69 -5.41 -5.92 7.81
C PRO A 69 -6.73 -6.40 8.44
N GLY A 70 -7.13 -5.79 9.55
CA GLY A 70 -8.41 -6.06 10.22
C GLY A 70 -8.41 -7.24 11.19
N GLN A 71 -7.29 -7.89 11.44
CA GLN A 71 -7.16 -8.80 12.57
C GLN A 71 -7.01 -8.01 13.88
N THR A 72 -7.81 -8.38 14.87
CA THR A 72 -7.66 -7.86 16.25
C THR A 72 -6.82 -8.86 17.04
N TYR A 73 -5.61 -8.47 17.39
CA TYR A 73 -4.68 -9.28 18.18
C TYR A 73 -4.96 -9.18 19.70
N GLY A 74 -6.20 -9.47 20.13
CA GLY A 74 -6.55 -9.51 21.54
C GLY A 74 -6.43 -8.15 22.25
N ASN A 75 -5.80 -8.13 23.45
CA ASN A 75 -5.61 -6.93 24.29
C ASN A 75 -4.37 -6.08 23.90
N ARG A 76 -3.92 -6.11 22.67
CA ARG A 76 -2.78 -5.29 22.23
C ARG A 76 -3.21 -3.83 22.10
N PRO A 77 -2.35 -2.88 22.50
CA PRO A 77 -2.62 -1.46 22.30
C PRO A 77 -2.69 -1.15 20.78
N THR A 78 -3.60 -0.28 20.44
CA THR A 78 -3.71 0.23 19.06
C THR A 78 -2.51 1.12 18.71
N VAL A 79 -2.27 1.31 17.42
CA VAL A 79 -1.23 2.23 16.93
C VAL A 79 -1.44 3.64 17.51
N THR A 80 -2.68 4.10 17.65
CA THR A 80 -3.02 5.42 18.22
C THR A 80 -2.64 5.50 19.71
N GLU A 81 -2.99 4.49 20.49
CA GLU A 81 -2.62 4.43 21.94
C GLU A 81 -1.11 4.40 22.14
N LEU A 82 -0.37 3.66 21.30
CA LEU A 82 1.09 3.64 21.35
C LEU A 82 1.69 5.00 20.98
N LEU A 83 1.11 5.70 20.01
CA LEU A 83 1.55 7.03 19.61
C LEU A 83 1.39 8.05 20.76
N GLU A 84 0.23 8.05 21.43
CA GLU A 84 0.00 8.90 22.61
C GLU A 84 1.03 8.64 23.72
N THR A 85 1.41 7.38 23.92
CA THR A 85 2.45 7.02 24.90
C THR A 85 3.81 7.62 24.56
N ILE A 86 4.15 7.73 23.26
CA ILE A 86 5.41 8.31 22.77
C ILE A 86 5.39 9.84 22.88
N GLU A 87 4.26 10.47 22.62
CA GLU A 87 4.10 11.94 22.63
C GLU A 87 4.00 12.55 24.03
N THR A 88 3.63 11.75 25.04
CA THR A 88 3.43 12.19 26.42
C THR A 88 4.72 12.60 27.18
N PRO A 89 5.94 12.10 26.88
CA PRO A 89 7.13 12.48 27.62
C PRO A 89 7.45 13.97 27.46
N GLN A 90 7.58 14.69 28.58
CA GLN A 90 7.99 16.10 28.64
C GLN A 90 9.43 16.33 28.19
N LYS A 91 10.21 15.27 27.95
CA LYS A 91 11.62 15.33 27.55
C LYS A 91 11.72 15.62 26.04
N LYS A 92 12.47 16.64 25.67
CA LYS A 92 12.77 16.92 24.26
C LYS A 92 13.67 15.81 23.71
N LEU A 93 13.15 15.03 22.77
CA LEU A 93 13.90 13.97 22.10
C LEU A 93 15.03 14.55 21.24
N THR A 94 16.18 13.87 21.24
CA THR A 94 17.37 14.23 20.46
C THR A 94 17.95 13.00 19.76
N GLY A 95 18.79 13.21 18.77
CA GLY A 95 19.50 12.14 18.10
C GLY A 95 18.60 11.08 17.46
N LEU A 96 18.97 9.81 17.60
CA LEU A 96 18.24 8.68 17.02
C LEU A 96 16.80 8.57 17.53
N LEU A 97 16.51 8.89 18.79
CA LEU A 97 15.15 8.85 19.32
C LEU A 97 14.25 9.89 18.62
N LYS A 98 14.79 11.07 18.33
CA LYS A 98 14.08 12.11 17.57
C LYS A 98 13.83 11.64 16.15
N TYR A 99 14.85 11.04 15.49
CA TYR A 99 14.70 10.48 14.16
C TYR A 99 13.55 9.45 14.12
N TYR A 100 13.60 8.42 14.96
CA TYR A 100 12.57 7.38 14.99
C TYR A 100 11.18 7.91 15.32
N SER A 101 11.07 8.83 16.28
CA SER A 101 9.77 9.45 16.62
C SER A 101 9.14 10.16 15.44
N LEU A 102 9.91 10.97 14.71
CA LEU A 102 9.44 11.68 13.51
C LEU A 102 9.15 10.72 12.36
N PHE A 103 10.06 9.78 12.10
CA PHE A 103 9.92 8.83 11.00
C PHE A 103 8.68 7.92 11.19
N PHE A 104 8.48 7.37 12.39
CA PHE A 104 7.35 6.51 12.66
C PHE A 104 6.02 7.28 12.73
N ARG A 105 6.05 8.54 13.17
CA ARG A 105 4.88 9.42 13.05
C ARG A 105 4.51 9.63 11.57
N GLY A 106 5.48 9.89 10.72
CA GLY A 106 5.25 9.98 9.27
C GLY A 106 4.66 8.69 8.68
N MET A 107 5.11 7.51 9.15
CA MET A 107 4.53 6.22 8.73
C MET A 107 3.06 6.06 9.19
N TYR A 108 2.74 6.52 10.39
CA TYR A 108 1.37 6.52 10.89
C TYR A 108 0.46 7.43 10.05
N GLU A 109 0.87 8.67 9.79
CA GLU A 109 0.09 9.59 8.95
C GLU A 109 -0.08 9.04 7.53
N PHE A 110 0.97 8.39 6.99
CA PHE A 110 0.86 7.69 5.71
C PHE A 110 -0.20 6.58 5.73
N ASP A 111 -0.27 5.78 6.79
CA ASP A 111 -1.28 4.73 6.95
C ASP A 111 -2.69 5.30 7.08
N GLN A 112 -2.83 6.46 7.74
CA GLN A 112 -4.08 7.23 7.78
C GLN A 112 -4.41 7.93 6.45
N LYS A 113 -3.53 7.83 5.44
CA LYS A 113 -3.61 8.49 4.11
C LYS A 113 -3.48 10.02 4.15
N GLU A 114 -2.97 10.54 5.25
CA GLU A 114 -2.61 11.96 5.41
C GLU A 114 -1.19 12.17 4.84
N TYR A 115 -1.09 12.10 3.51
CA TYR A 115 0.21 12.07 2.82
C TYR A 115 1.01 13.37 2.95
N VAL A 116 0.33 14.51 3.03
CA VAL A 116 0.99 15.83 3.22
C VAL A 116 1.64 15.90 4.59
N GLU A 117 0.92 15.49 5.63
CA GLU A 117 1.40 15.40 7.00
C GLU A 117 2.54 14.40 7.12
N ALA A 118 2.39 13.22 6.49
CA ALA A 118 3.45 12.21 6.43
C ALA A 118 4.75 12.76 5.84
N ILE A 119 4.67 13.47 4.71
CA ILE A 119 5.82 14.12 4.07
C ILE A 119 6.42 15.20 4.99
N GLY A 120 5.58 15.95 5.71
CA GLY A 120 6.04 16.92 6.70
C GLY A 120 6.94 16.27 7.77
N TYR A 121 6.48 15.18 8.37
CA TYR A 121 7.25 14.41 9.36
C TYR A 121 8.50 13.78 8.76
N TYR A 122 8.43 13.23 7.54
CA TYR A 122 9.61 12.67 6.86
C TYR A 122 10.67 13.72 6.59
N ARG A 123 10.32 14.94 6.19
CA ARG A 123 11.26 16.04 5.99
C ARG A 123 11.97 16.46 7.29
N GLU A 124 11.25 16.43 8.42
CA GLU A 124 11.88 16.67 9.72
C GLU A 124 12.80 15.52 10.15
N ALA A 125 12.39 14.26 9.89
CA ALA A 125 13.24 13.08 10.13
C ALA A 125 14.49 13.08 9.24
N GLU A 126 14.39 13.54 8.01
CA GLU A 126 15.53 13.65 7.07
C GLU A 126 16.69 14.50 7.61
N LYS A 127 16.38 15.53 8.39
CA LYS A 127 17.41 16.38 9.03
C LYS A 127 18.27 15.60 10.04
N GLU A 128 17.71 14.55 10.63
CA GLU A 128 18.38 13.66 11.57
C GLU A 128 19.02 12.44 10.87
N LEU A 129 18.71 12.18 9.60
CA LEU A 129 19.18 11.00 8.85
C LEU A 129 20.74 10.87 8.79
N PRO A 130 21.54 11.96 8.77
CA PRO A 130 22.99 11.86 8.77
C PRO A 130 23.59 11.14 10.00
N ILE A 131 22.88 11.10 11.15
CA ILE A 131 23.34 10.38 12.35
C ILE A 131 23.01 8.89 12.31
N VAL A 132 22.15 8.46 11.38
CA VAL A 132 21.77 7.05 11.21
C VAL A 132 22.92 6.34 10.49
N SER A 133 23.57 5.40 11.17
CA SER A 133 24.67 4.61 10.59
C SER A 133 24.20 3.34 9.86
N ASP A 134 22.99 2.84 10.17
CA ASP A 134 22.41 1.62 9.58
C ASP A 134 21.92 1.91 8.15
N GLU A 135 22.54 1.28 7.15
CA GLU A 135 22.20 1.45 5.73
C GLU A 135 20.78 0.95 5.42
N ILE A 136 20.34 -0.13 6.08
CA ILE A 136 18.98 -0.63 5.90
C ILE A 136 17.95 0.36 6.44
N GLU A 137 18.27 1.05 7.53
CA GLU A 137 17.39 2.11 8.04
C GLU A 137 17.29 3.29 7.06
N LYS A 138 18.41 3.67 6.43
CA LYS A 138 18.39 4.69 5.38
C LYS A 138 17.56 4.25 4.17
N ALA A 139 17.68 2.97 3.77
CA ALA A 139 16.86 2.41 2.70
C ALA A 139 15.36 2.42 3.07
N GLU A 140 15.01 2.05 4.30
CA GLU A 140 13.61 2.10 4.79
C GLU A 140 13.07 3.52 4.78
N PHE A 141 13.87 4.51 5.20
CA PHE A 141 13.51 5.92 5.11
C PHE A 141 13.21 6.33 3.67
N HIS A 142 14.15 6.11 2.75
CA HIS A 142 13.98 6.46 1.34
C HIS A 142 12.79 5.74 0.69
N PHE A 143 12.59 4.47 1.04
CA PHE A 143 11.44 3.70 0.57
C PHE A 143 10.11 4.34 1.01
N LYS A 144 9.96 4.67 2.30
CA LYS A 144 8.74 5.29 2.83
C LYS A 144 8.47 6.69 2.29
N VAL A 145 9.51 7.48 2.11
CA VAL A 145 9.41 8.79 1.45
C VAL A 145 8.96 8.63 -0.01
N ALA A 146 9.53 7.65 -0.74
CA ALA A 146 9.15 7.37 -2.11
C ALA A 146 7.68 6.95 -2.24
N GLU A 147 7.18 6.09 -1.34
CA GLU A 147 5.76 5.71 -1.32
C GLU A 147 4.85 6.93 -1.14
N ALA A 148 5.18 7.82 -0.18
CA ALA A 148 4.36 9.01 0.06
C ALA A 148 4.32 9.95 -1.16
N TYR A 149 5.46 10.21 -1.79
CA TYR A 149 5.51 11.02 -3.00
C TYR A 149 4.86 10.35 -4.22
N TYR A 150 4.91 9.02 -4.31
CA TYR A 150 4.18 8.25 -5.33
C TYR A 150 2.67 8.49 -5.22
N HIS A 151 2.12 8.39 -4.00
CA HIS A 151 0.70 8.63 -3.76
C HIS A 151 0.29 10.08 -4.04
N MET A 152 1.18 11.04 -3.83
CA MET A 152 0.98 12.45 -4.16
C MET A 152 1.22 12.77 -5.65
N LYS A 153 1.48 11.75 -6.50
CA LYS A 153 1.83 11.93 -7.93
C LYS A 153 3.06 12.82 -8.17
N GLN A 154 3.93 12.93 -7.16
CA GLN A 154 5.22 13.60 -7.26
C GLN A 154 6.27 12.62 -7.79
N THR A 155 6.03 12.11 -9.00
CA THR A 155 6.70 10.94 -9.58
C THR A 155 8.22 11.09 -9.67
N HIS A 156 8.74 12.29 -9.97
CA HIS A 156 10.20 12.52 -10.02
C HIS A 156 10.86 12.39 -8.65
N VAL A 157 10.23 12.93 -7.60
CA VAL A 157 10.76 12.85 -6.23
C VAL A 157 10.66 11.42 -5.72
N SER A 158 9.53 10.74 -5.97
CA SER A 158 9.36 9.32 -5.68
C SER A 158 10.46 8.49 -6.34
N MET A 159 10.70 8.68 -7.64
CA MET A 159 11.75 7.96 -8.38
C MET A 159 13.14 8.19 -7.78
N HIS A 160 13.49 9.42 -7.40
CA HIS A 160 14.77 9.74 -6.78
C HIS A 160 14.98 8.92 -5.48
N HIS A 161 14.01 8.91 -4.60
CA HIS A 161 14.12 8.20 -3.32
C HIS A 161 14.07 6.68 -3.49
N ILE A 162 13.19 6.16 -4.37
CA ILE A 162 13.07 4.71 -4.51
C ILE A 162 14.31 4.06 -5.12
N LEU A 163 15.02 4.77 -6.00
CA LEU A 163 16.28 4.27 -6.55
C LEU A 163 17.37 4.19 -5.49
N GLN A 164 17.44 5.13 -4.53
CA GLN A 164 18.36 5.04 -3.41
C GLN A 164 18.03 3.85 -2.48
N ALA A 165 16.75 3.60 -2.24
CA ALA A 165 16.32 2.45 -1.44
C ALA A 165 16.68 1.13 -2.14
N LEU A 166 16.38 1.01 -3.45
CA LEU A 166 16.67 -0.19 -4.23
C LEU A 166 18.16 -0.50 -4.28
N ASP A 167 19.02 0.51 -4.48
CA ASP A 167 20.47 0.34 -4.54
C ASP A 167 21.02 -0.34 -3.27
N ILE A 168 20.44 -0.03 -2.12
CA ILE A 168 20.80 -0.69 -0.86
C ILE A 168 20.16 -2.08 -0.77
N TYR A 169 18.84 -2.21 -0.95
CA TYR A 169 18.13 -3.46 -0.71
C TYR A 169 18.58 -4.61 -1.62
N GLN A 170 18.91 -4.34 -2.89
CA GLN A 170 19.35 -5.36 -3.84
C GLN A 170 20.65 -6.05 -3.41
N ASN A 171 21.47 -5.42 -2.56
CA ASN A 171 22.69 -5.98 -2.01
C ASN A 171 22.46 -6.77 -0.70
N HIS A 172 21.20 -6.85 -0.24
CA HIS A 172 20.83 -7.47 1.03
C HIS A 172 19.71 -8.52 0.85
N PRO A 173 20.03 -9.80 0.55
CA PRO A 173 19.04 -10.84 0.23
C PRO A 173 17.95 -11.04 1.30
N LEU A 174 18.23 -10.75 2.57
CA LEU A 174 17.23 -10.84 3.65
C LEU A 174 16.09 -9.80 3.53
N TYR A 175 16.24 -8.82 2.62
CA TYR A 175 15.25 -7.77 2.37
C TYR A 175 14.62 -7.89 0.97
N SER A 176 14.58 -9.11 0.40
CA SER A 176 13.99 -9.37 -0.93
C SER A 176 12.56 -8.84 -1.06
N ILE A 177 11.74 -8.89 -0.01
CA ILE A 177 10.40 -8.28 0.00
C ILE A 177 10.48 -6.77 -0.27
N ARG A 178 11.42 -6.05 0.35
CA ARG A 178 11.63 -4.62 0.10
C ARG A 178 12.12 -4.34 -1.32
N THR A 179 12.97 -5.22 -1.86
CA THR A 179 13.39 -5.15 -3.27
C THR A 179 12.18 -5.27 -4.19
N ILE A 180 11.32 -6.27 -3.99
CA ILE A 180 10.07 -6.45 -4.77
C ILE A 180 9.19 -5.20 -4.68
N GLN A 181 8.94 -4.69 -3.47
CA GLN A 181 8.12 -3.50 -3.26
C GLN A 181 8.72 -2.25 -3.91
N SER A 182 10.06 -2.11 -3.87
CA SER A 182 10.75 -1.01 -4.56
C SER A 182 10.57 -1.08 -6.08
N LEU A 183 10.65 -2.28 -6.65
CA LEU A 183 10.39 -2.51 -8.07
C LEU A 183 8.94 -2.16 -8.45
N PHE A 184 7.95 -2.41 -7.57
CA PHE A 184 6.57 -1.99 -7.80
C PHE A 184 6.42 -0.46 -7.84
N VAL A 185 7.07 0.26 -6.92
CA VAL A 185 7.04 1.73 -6.91
C VAL A 185 7.71 2.31 -8.16
N ILE A 186 8.86 1.75 -8.58
CA ILE A 186 9.54 2.17 -9.81
C ILE A 186 8.64 1.95 -11.02
N ALA A 187 8.04 0.77 -11.14
CA ALA A 187 7.14 0.46 -12.25
C ALA A 187 5.90 1.38 -12.25
N GLY A 188 5.31 1.63 -11.07
CA GLY A 188 4.19 2.55 -10.93
C GLY A 188 4.55 3.98 -11.34
N ASN A 189 5.77 4.45 -11.02
CA ASN A 189 6.29 5.73 -11.48
C ASN A 189 6.44 5.79 -13.01
N TYR A 190 6.94 4.71 -13.65
CA TYR A 190 6.99 4.63 -15.11
C TYR A 190 5.60 4.57 -15.74
N ASP A 191 4.66 3.84 -15.16
CA ASP A 191 3.26 3.80 -15.60
C ASP A 191 2.61 5.19 -15.55
N ASP A 192 2.89 5.99 -14.51
CA ASP A 192 2.39 7.36 -14.40
C ASP A 192 2.95 8.28 -15.50
N PHE A 193 4.18 8.01 -15.96
CA PHE A 193 4.77 8.66 -17.14
C PHE A 193 4.32 8.05 -18.47
N LYS A 194 3.47 7.00 -18.46
CA LYS A 194 3.05 6.21 -19.63
C LYS A 194 4.22 5.53 -20.36
N HIS A 195 5.30 5.24 -19.64
CA HIS A 195 6.45 4.47 -20.12
C HIS A 195 6.29 2.98 -19.75
N TYR A 196 5.27 2.33 -20.29
CA TYR A 196 4.94 0.93 -19.99
C TYR A 196 6.04 -0.04 -20.38
N ASP A 197 6.77 0.27 -21.46
CA ASP A 197 7.96 -0.45 -21.91
C ASP A 197 9.07 -0.49 -20.88
N LYS A 198 9.15 0.54 -20.01
CA LYS A 198 10.09 0.60 -18.90
C LYS A 198 9.52 0.03 -17.61
N ALA A 199 8.21 0.09 -17.41
CA ALA A 199 7.55 -0.45 -16.22
C ALA A 199 7.62 -1.99 -16.19
N LEU A 200 7.27 -2.64 -17.31
CA LEU A 200 7.15 -4.10 -17.41
C LEU A 200 8.41 -4.86 -16.97
N PRO A 201 9.64 -4.52 -17.39
CA PRO A 201 10.84 -5.22 -16.94
C PRO A 201 11.04 -5.21 -15.41
N HIS A 202 10.65 -4.12 -14.72
CA HIS A 202 10.72 -4.07 -13.26
C HIS A 202 9.65 -4.96 -12.60
N LEU A 203 8.47 -5.06 -13.18
CA LEU A 203 7.41 -5.95 -12.69
C LEU A 203 7.74 -7.42 -12.92
N GLU A 204 8.36 -7.75 -14.06
CA GLU A 204 8.84 -9.09 -14.37
C GLU A 204 9.97 -9.51 -13.40
N ALA A 205 10.93 -8.62 -13.14
CA ALA A 205 11.98 -8.87 -12.14
C ALA A 205 11.40 -9.06 -10.73
N ALA A 206 10.35 -8.30 -10.37
CA ALA A 206 9.65 -8.47 -9.11
C ALA A 206 8.93 -9.83 -9.03
N LEU A 207 8.33 -10.29 -10.14
CA LEU A 207 7.69 -11.61 -10.22
C LEU A 207 8.73 -12.73 -10.07
N GLU A 208 9.85 -12.66 -10.78
CA GLU A 208 10.94 -13.63 -10.69
C GLU A 208 11.45 -13.74 -9.25
N LEU A 209 11.76 -12.63 -8.62
CA LEU A 209 12.22 -12.61 -7.23
C LEU A 209 11.15 -13.15 -6.25
N ALA A 210 9.85 -12.84 -6.49
CA ALA A 210 8.76 -13.37 -5.67
C ALA A 210 8.63 -14.90 -5.79
N MET A 211 8.89 -15.45 -6.99
CA MET A 211 8.92 -16.90 -7.24
C MET A 211 10.14 -17.54 -6.55
N ASP A 212 11.32 -16.93 -6.61
CA ASP A 212 12.54 -17.42 -5.98
C ASP A 212 12.40 -17.53 -4.46
N ILE A 213 11.76 -16.55 -3.81
CA ILE A 213 11.48 -16.60 -2.37
C ILE A 213 10.19 -17.36 -2.02
N GLN A 214 9.52 -17.96 -3.02
CA GLN A 214 8.28 -18.74 -2.88
C GLN A 214 7.17 -18.02 -2.10
N ASN A 215 7.00 -16.71 -2.35
CA ASN A 215 5.98 -15.91 -1.68
C ASN A 215 4.76 -15.72 -2.58
N ASP A 216 3.73 -16.56 -2.36
CA ASP A 216 2.51 -16.58 -3.15
C ASP A 216 1.79 -15.22 -3.21
N ARG A 217 1.85 -14.44 -2.12
CA ARG A 217 1.22 -13.10 -2.07
C ARG A 217 1.90 -12.14 -3.04
N PHE A 218 3.24 -12.09 -3.03
CA PHE A 218 3.98 -11.22 -3.94
C PHE A 218 3.96 -11.72 -5.38
N ILE A 219 3.86 -13.04 -5.62
CA ILE A 219 3.60 -13.60 -6.95
C ILE A 219 2.26 -13.08 -7.48
N ALA A 220 1.18 -13.16 -6.69
CA ALA A 220 -0.14 -12.69 -7.09
C ALA A 220 -0.16 -11.17 -7.34
N ILE A 221 0.50 -10.37 -6.48
CA ILE A 221 0.59 -8.90 -6.64
C ILE A 221 1.42 -8.54 -7.87
N SER A 222 2.55 -9.22 -8.15
CA SER A 222 3.36 -8.98 -9.35
C SER A 222 2.55 -9.25 -10.62
N LEU A 223 1.86 -10.38 -10.70
CA LEU A 223 0.98 -10.72 -11.83
C LEU A 223 -0.15 -9.70 -12.00
N LEU A 224 -0.76 -9.24 -10.90
CA LEU A 224 -1.76 -8.19 -10.90
C LEU A 224 -1.21 -6.86 -11.44
N ASN A 225 0.00 -6.45 -11.01
CA ASN A 225 0.61 -5.22 -11.47
C ASN A 225 1.03 -5.28 -12.94
N ILE A 226 1.54 -6.42 -13.42
CA ILE A 226 1.82 -6.67 -14.84
C ILE A 226 0.52 -6.54 -15.65
N ALA A 227 -0.58 -7.16 -15.20
CA ALA A 227 -1.87 -7.06 -15.84
C ALA A 227 -2.37 -5.61 -15.93
N ASN A 228 -2.25 -4.85 -14.84
CA ASN A 228 -2.61 -3.43 -14.80
C ASN A 228 -1.77 -2.59 -15.76
N SER A 229 -0.47 -2.86 -15.90
CA SER A 229 0.41 -2.14 -16.83
C SER A 229 0.02 -2.42 -18.28
N TYR A 230 -0.28 -3.68 -18.65
CA TYR A 230 -0.83 -4.04 -19.96
C TYR A 230 -2.20 -3.40 -20.22
N ASP A 231 -3.11 -3.39 -19.23
CA ASP A 231 -4.42 -2.75 -19.34
C ASP A 231 -4.31 -1.24 -19.63
N ARG A 232 -3.36 -0.56 -18.94
CA ARG A 232 -3.08 0.88 -19.17
C ARG A 232 -2.42 1.15 -20.51
N SER A 233 -1.62 0.21 -21.02
CA SER A 233 -1.00 0.33 -22.35
C SER A 233 -1.97 0.04 -23.50
N GLY A 234 -3.15 -0.54 -23.21
CA GLY A 234 -4.17 -0.91 -24.19
C GLY A 234 -3.98 -2.32 -24.76
N ASP A 235 -3.09 -3.13 -24.21
CA ASP A 235 -2.97 -4.55 -24.57
C ASP A 235 -3.91 -5.40 -23.71
N ASP A 236 -5.20 -5.34 -24.02
CA ASP A 236 -6.25 -6.04 -23.29
C ASP A 236 -6.04 -7.56 -23.27
N GLN A 237 -5.42 -8.14 -24.32
CA GLN A 237 -5.17 -9.59 -24.37
C GLN A 237 -4.16 -10.02 -23.32
N MET A 238 -3.01 -9.35 -23.26
CA MET A 238 -1.98 -9.63 -22.27
C MET A 238 -2.46 -9.31 -20.87
N ALA A 239 -3.23 -8.23 -20.69
CA ALA A 239 -3.85 -7.90 -19.43
C ALA A 239 -4.74 -9.02 -18.89
N VAL A 240 -5.67 -9.52 -19.72
CA VAL A 240 -6.58 -10.63 -19.35
C VAL A 240 -5.79 -11.89 -18.98
N GLU A 241 -4.75 -12.24 -19.76
CA GLU A 241 -3.92 -13.42 -19.47
C GLU A 241 -3.27 -13.32 -18.08
N HIS A 242 -2.67 -12.17 -17.76
CA HIS A 242 -1.99 -11.98 -16.46
C HIS A 242 -2.98 -11.84 -15.31
N PHE A 243 -4.14 -11.20 -15.49
CA PHE A 243 -5.21 -11.23 -14.50
C PHE A 243 -5.70 -12.63 -14.19
N GLN A 244 -5.84 -13.51 -15.20
CA GLN A 244 -6.23 -14.90 -15.00
C GLN A 244 -5.18 -15.69 -14.21
N LYS A 245 -3.89 -15.48 -14.50
CA LYS A 245 -2.78 -16.07 -13.70
C LYS A 245 -2.84 -15.58 -12.25
N ALA A 246 -3.02 -14.28 -12.03
CA ALA A 246 -3.17 -13.70 -10.71
C ALA A 246 -4.40 -14.26 -9.97
N ALA A 247 -5.54 -14.39 -10.65
CA ALA A 247 -6.76 -14.95 -10.08
C ALA A 247 -6.58 -16.41 -9.66
N LYS A 248 -5.85 -17.22 -10.44
CA LYS A 248 -5.54 -18.61 -10.08
C LYS A 248 -4.76 -18.68 -8.78
N VAL A 249 -3.65 -17.94 -8.66
CA VAL A 249 -2.85 -17.91 -7.43
C VAL A 249 -3.67 -17.39 -6.26
N SER A 250 -4.48 -16.34 -6.48
CA SER A 250 -5.30 -15.74 -5.41
C SER A 250 -6.35 -16.69 -4.89
N ARG A 251 -7.06 -17.45 -5.74
CA ARG A 251 -8.05 -18.45 -5.30
C ARG A 251 -7.44 -19.53 -4.40
N GLU A 252 -6.25 -19.99 -4.76
CA GLU A 252 -5.62 -21.12 -4.09
C GLU A 252 -4.85 -20.72 -2.82
N LYS A 253 -4.22 -19.54 -2.81
CA LYS A 253 -3.21 -19.17 -1.83
C LYS A 253 -3.44 -17.83 -1.12
N VAL A 254 -4.10 -16.86 -1.77
CA VAL A 254 -4.24 -15.49 -1.26
C VAL A 254 -5.66 -14.97 -1.49
N PRO A 255 -6.68 -15.59 -0.87
CA PRO A 255 -8.09 -15.32 -1.19
C PRO A 255 -8.54 -13.88 -0.87
N ASP A 256 -7.87 -13.18 0.03
CA ASP A 256 -8.12 -11.77 0.33
C ASP A 256 -7.78 -10.84 -0.84
N LEU A 257 -6.88 -11.24 -1.73
CA LEU A 257 -6.53 -10.47 -2.93
C LEU A 257 -7.51 -10.72 -4.10
N LEU A 258 -8.27 -11.82 -4.07
CA LEU A 258 -9.10 -12.26 -5.18
C LEU A 258 -10.11 -11.21 -5.65
N PRO A 259 -10.88 -10.51 -4.80
CA PRO A 259 -11.82 -9.48 -5.26
C PRO A 259 -11.14 -8.36 -6.06
N LYS A 260 -9.94 -7.94 -5.67
CA LYS A 260 -9.15 -6.93 -6.38
C LYS A 260 -8.76 -7.43 -7.78
N VAL A 261 -8.30 -8.65 -7.88
CA VAL A 261 -7.88 -9.26 -9.16
C VAL A 261 -9.07 -9.46 -10.09
N LEU A 262 -10.18 -10.00 -9.57
CA LEU A 262 -11.40 -10.22 -10.36
C LEU A 262 -12.02 -8.92 -10.83
N PHE A 263 -11.92 -7.83 -10.04
CA PHE A 263 -12.36 -6.52 -10.49
C PHE A 263 -11.55 -6.04 -11.70
N GLY A 264 -10.21 -6.09 -11.65
CA GLY A 264 -9.36 -5.72 -12.78
C GLY A 264 -9.67 -6.55 -14.04
N LEU A 265 -9.77 -7.89 -13.88
CA LEU A 265 -10.15 -8.80 -14.98
C LEU A 265 -11.51 -8.44 -15.60
N SER A 266 -12.52 -8.22 -14.75
CA SER A 266 -13.86 -7.87 -15.20
C SER A 266 -13.89 -6.53 -15.94
N TRP A 267 -13.17 -5.54 -15.40
CA TRP A 267 -13.05 -4.22 -16.01
C TRP A 267 -12.43 -4.29 -17.40
N THR A 268 -11.30 -4.97 -17.55
CA THR A 268 -10.63 -5.15 -18.85
C THR A 268 -11.52 -5.91 -19.85
N LEU A 269 -12.17 -6.99 -19.41
CA LEU A 269 -13.13 -7.74 -20.25
C LEU A 269 -14.32 -6.87 -20.71
N CYS A 270 -14.86 -6.02 -19.83
CA CYS A 270 -15.92 -5.09 -20.19
C CYS A 270 -15.45 -4.10 -21.27
N LYS A 271 -14.26 -3.50 -21.11
CA LYS A 271 -13.68 -2.60 -22.13
C LYS A 271 -13.45 -3.29 -23.47
N ALA A 272 -13.01 -4.55 -23.42
CA ALA A 272 -12.80 -5.38 -24.61
C ALA A 272 -14.11 -5.93 -25.23
N GLY A 273 -15.29 -5.55 -24.74
CA GLY A 273 -16.59 -6.00 -25.24
C GLY A 273 -16.96 -7.45 -24.89
N GLN A 274 -16.19 -8.13 -24.05
CA GLN A 274 -16.44 -9.50 -23.60
C GLN A 274 -17.34 -9.55 -22.36
N THR A 275 -18.44 -8.83 -22.41
CA THR A 275 -19.32 -8.55 -21.26
C THR A 275 -19.86 -9.81 -20.58
N GLN A 276 -20.24 -10.84 -21.34
CA GLN A 276 -20.75 -12.09 -20.76
C GLN A 276 -19.72 -12.78 -19.85
N LYS A 277 -18.44 -12.81 -20.28
CA LYS A 277 -17.36 -13.37 -19.46
C LYS A 277 -17.09 -12.48 -18.24
N ALA A 278 -17.11 -11.16 -18.44
CA ALA A 278 -16.93 -10.20 -17.35
C ALA A 278 -17.94 -10.40 -16.22
N PHE A 279 -19.22 -10.61 -16.56
CA PHE A 279 -20.28 -10.83 -15.56
C PHE A 279 -20.09 -12.10 -14.74
N GLN A 280 -19.52 -13.18 -15.31
CA GLN A 280 -19.17 -14.38 -14.55
C GLN A 280 -18.15 -14.06 -13.43
N PHE A 281 -17.12 -13.28 -13.75
CA PHE A 281 -16.11 -12.88 -12.78
C PHE A 281 -16.63 -11.82 -11.77
N ILE A 282 -17.56 -10.97 -12.19
CA ILE A 282 -18.26 -10.04 -11.27
C ILE A 282 -19.07 -10.81 -10.23
N GLU A 283 -19.81 -11.83 -10.66
CA GLU A 283 -20.58 -12.69 -9.73
C GLU A 283 -19.66 -13.44 -8.76
N GLU A 284 -18.60 -14.07 -9.28
CA GLU A 284 -17.57 -14.69 -8.44
C GLU A 284 -16.97 -13.70 -7.43
N GLY A 285 -16.62 -12.49 -7.88
CA GLY A 285 -16.05 -11.46 -7.02
C GLY A 285 -17.01 -11.02 -5.91
N LEU A 286 -18.30 -10.87 -6.22
CA LEU A 286 -19.33 -10.52 -5.25
C LEU A 286 -19.57 -11.62 -4.21
N ASP A 287 -19.50 -12.90 -4.58
CA ASP A 287 -19.62 -14.04 -3.68
C ASP A 287 -18.48 -14.15 -2.67
N HIS A 288 -17.28 -13.70 -3.05
CA HIS A 288 -16.11 -13.67 -2.18
C HIS A 288 -16.06 -12.44 -1.24
N ILE A 289 -16.99 -11.48 -1.40
CA ILE A 289 -17.05 -10.30 -0.54
C ILE A 289 -17.80 -10.60 0.76
N THR A 290 -17.06 -10.83 1.83
CA THR A 290 -17.62 -10.91 3.17
C THR A 290 -17.90 -9.52 3.74
N ALA A 291 -18.87 -9.41 4.66
CA ALA A 291 -19.52 -8.16 5.07
C ALA A 291 -18.62 -7.04 5.63
N ARG A 292 -17.35 -7.26 5.88
CA ARG A 292 -16.42 -6.26 6.47
C ARG A 292 -15.22 -5.86 5.62
N SER A 293 -14.59 -6.76 4.87
CA SER A 293 -13.24 -6.51 4.32
C SER A 293 -13.19 -5.91 2.92
N HIS A 294 -14.26 -6.00 2.10
CA HIS A 294 -14.18 -5.61 0.68
C HIS A 294 -15.35 -4.77 0.18
N LYS A 295 -15.96 -3.96 1.08
CA LYS A 295 -17.09 -3.09 0.70
C LYS A 295 -16.76 -2.21 -0.51
N PHE A 296 -15.52 -1.73 -0.59
CA PHE A 296 -15.06 -0.92 -1.71
C PHE A 296 -15.13 -1.65 -3.05
N TYR A 297 -14.65 -2.89 -3.13
CA TYR A 297 -14.74 -3.69 -4.37
C TYR A 297 -16.17 -4.07 -4.72
N LYS A 298 -17.06 -4.22 -3.73
CA LYS A 298 -18.49 -4.40 -3.98
C LYS A 298 -19.06 -3.24 -4.78
N GLU A 299 -18.76 -2.01 -4.36
CA GLU A 299 -19.25 -0.82 -5.07
C GLU A 299 -18.68 -0.73 -6.49
N LEU A 300 -17.43 -1.10 -6.70
CA LEU A 300 -16.80 -1.16 -8.03
C LEU A 300 -17.46 -2.23 -8.92
N PHE A 301 -17.75 -3.43 -8.43
CA PHE A 301 -18.47 -4.45 -9.20
C PHE A 301 -19.89 -3.99 -9.55
N LEU A 302 -20.60 -3.36 -8.61
CA LEU A 302 -21.92 -2.80 -8.86
C LEU A 302 -21.87 -1.68 -9.92
N PHE A 303 -20.79 -0.90 -9.95
CA PHE A 303 -20.54 0.07 -11.00
C PHE A 303 -20.43 -0.60 -12.37
N LEU A 304 -19.61 -1.65 -12.52
CA LEU A 304 -19.49 -2.38 -13.79
C LEU A 304 -20.83 -2.96 -14.24
N GLN A 305 -21.62 -3.49 -13.32
CA GLN A 305 -22.97 -3.95 -13.64
C GLN A 305 -23.89 -2.83 -14.13
N ALA A 306 -23.81 -1.63 -13.52
CA ALA A 306 -24.65 -0.51 -13.92
C ALA A 306 -24.29 0.05 -15.28
N VAL A 307 -23.00 0.04 -15.64
CA VAL A 307 -22.50 0.59 -16.91
C VAL A 307 -22.65 -0.39 -18.08
N TYR A 308 -22.36 -1.68 -17.87
CA TYR A 308 -22.20 -2.65 -18.96
C TYR A 308 -23.35 -3.66 -19.11
N LYS A 309 -24.45 -3.50 -18.34
CA LYS A 309 -25.69 -4.23 -18.62
C LYS A 309 -26.32 -3.77 -19.94
N GLU A 310 -27.22 -4.59 -20.48
CA GLU A 310 -28.00 -4.28 -21.70
C GLU A 310 -28.67 -2.89 -21.64
N THR A 311 -29.16 -2.51 -20.44
CA THR A 311 -29.68 -1.17 -20.18
C THR A 311 -28.80 -0.51 -19.11
N VAL A 312 -28.17 0.60 -19.48
CA VAL A 312 -27.33 1.39 -18.57
C VAL A 312 -28.18 1.99 -17.44
N ASP A 313 -27.79 1.76 -16.20
CA ASP A 313 -28.46 2.33 -15.02
C ASP A 313 -27.75 3.62 -14.59
N GLU A 314 -28.11 4.74 -15.28
CA GLU A 314 -27.49 6.05 -15.05
C GLU A 314 -27.66 6.51 -13.60
N ARG A 315 -28.83 6.27 -12.97
CA ARG A 315 -29.07 6.65 -11.58
C ARG A 315 -28.10 5.95 -10.63
N LYS A 316 -27.92 4.65 -10.81
CA LYS A 316 -27.02 3.86 -9.99
C LYS A 316 -25.57 4.26 -10.18
N ILE A 317 -25.16 4.63 -11.41
CA ILE A 317 -23.84 5.19 -11.68
C ILE A 317 -23.60 6.47 -10.88
N HIS A 318 -24.57 7.39 -10.85
CA HIS A 318 -24.48 8.63 -10.09
C HIS A 318 -24.39 8.37 -8.56
N ASP A 319 -25.17 7.44 -8.05
CA ASP A 319 -25.15 7.08 -6.62
C ASP A 319 -23.77 6.54 -6.21
N LEU A 320 -23.16 5.69 -7.07
CA LEU A 320 -21.83 5.12 -6.85
C LEU A 320 -20.71 6.16 -6.96
N LEU A 321 -20.79 7.08 -7.93
CA LEU A 321 -19.85 8.20 -8.02
C LEU A 321 -19.95 9.12 -6.81
N SER A 322 -21.15 9.38 -6.31
CA SER A 322 -21.35 10.16 -5.07
C SER A 322 -20.76 9.47 -3.83
N TYR A 323 -20.75 8.13 -3.81
CA TYR A 323 -20.04 7.38 -2.76
C TYR A 323 -18.53 7.63 -2.84
N PHE A 324 -17.94 7.63 -4.06
CA PHE A 324 -16.52 7.91 -4.25
C PHE A 324 -16.17 9.37 -3.93
N GLU A 325 -17.03 10.32 -4.29
CA GLU A 325 -16.88 11.76 -3.95
C GLU A 325 -16.79 11.96 -2.43
N LYS A 326 -17.69 11.34 -1.65
CA LYS A 326 -17.68 11.39 -0.17
C LYS A 326 -16.41 10.78 0.46
N LYS A 327 -15.69 9.97 -0.29
CA LYS A 327 -14.45 9.30 0.13
C LYS A 327 -13.19 9.97 -0.44
N ASN A 328 -13.33 11.07 -1.18
CA ASN A 328 -12.27 11.75 -1.90
C ASN A 328 -11.46 10.82 -2.84
N LEU A 329 -12.14 9.83 -3.46
CA LEU A 329 -11.52 8.85 -4.33
C LEU A 329 -11.46 9.34 -5.78
N HIS A 330 -10.82 10.49 -6.02
CA HIS A 330 -10.85 11.19 -7.30
C HIS A 330 -10.31 10.37 -8.48
N ALA A 331 -9.30 9.51 -8.26
CA ALA A 331 -8.79 8.62 -9.31
C ALA A 331 -9.85 7.61 -9.78
N TYR A 332 -10.67 7.08 -8.88
CA TYR A 332 -11.78 6.19 -9.24
C TYR A 332 -12.94 6.95 -9.87
N ILE A 333 -13.22 8.18 -9.44
CA ILE A 333 -14.21 9.05 -10.09
C ILE A 333 -13.79 9.31 -11.53
N GLU A 334 -12.53 9.62 -11.78
CA GLU A 334 -11.98 9.81 -13.12
C GLU A 334 -12.17 8.55 -13.98
N ALA A 335 -11.68 7.41 -13.51
CA ALA A 335 -11.71 6.16 -14.26
C ALA A 335 -13.15 5.69 -14.54
N CYS A 336 -14.02 5.69 -13.54
CA CYS A 336 -15.42 5.30 -13.66
C CYS A 336 -16.20 6.25 -14.57
N SER A 337 -16.02 7.56 -14.43
CA SER A 337 -16.69 8.55 -15.28
C SER A 337 -16.24 8.42 -16.74
N ARG A 338 -14.95 8.18 -17.00
CA ARG A 338 -14.42 7.94 -18.34
C ARG A 338 -15.04 6.69 -18.97
N SER A 339 -15.17 5.60 -18.20
CA SER A 339 -15.79 4.35 -18.65
C SER A 339 -17.27 4.54 -18.99
N ALA A 340 -18.03 5.23 -18.12
CA ALA A 340 -19.43 5.54 -18.39
C ALA A 340 -19.59 6.44 -19.62
N ALA A 341 -18.76 7.49 -19.74
CA ALA A 341 -18.77 8.39 -20.90
C ALA A 341 -18.58 7.63 -22.22
N ALA A 342 -17.61 6.70 -22.26
CA ALA A 342 -17.34 5.91 -23.47
C ALA A 342 -18.52 5.02 -23.86
N VAL A 343 -19.24 4.43 -22.90
CA VAL A 343 -20.43 3.62 -23.16
C VAL A 343 -21.59 4.48 -23.68
N PHE A 344 -21.84 5.63 -23.10
CA PHE A 344 -22.87 6.57 -23.60
C PHE A 344 -22.51 7.11 -24.96
N GLU A 345 -21.25 7.43 -25.23
CA GLU A 345 -20.78 7.89 -26.53
C GLU A 345 -20.97 6.81 -27.61
N SER A 346 -20.59 5.57 -27.35
CA SER A 346 -20.78 4.43 -28.29
C SER A 346 -22.26 4.15 -28.57
N SER A 347 -23.14 4.51 -27.64
CA SER A 347 -24.62 4.40 -27.78
C SER A 347 -25.25 5.67 -28.36
N CYS A 348 -24.46 6.65 -28.84
CA CYS A 348 -24.91 7.94 -29.38
C CYS A 348 -25.67 8.83 -28.37
N HIS A 349 -25.51 8.62 -27.07
CA HIS A 349 -26.07 9.45 -26.02
C HIS A 349 -25.07 10.56 -25.61
N PHE A 350 -24.84 11.51 -26.51
CA PHE A 350 -23.74 12.49 -26.39
C PHE A 350 -23.91 13.48 -25.24
N GLU A 351 -25.13 13.81 -24.85
CA GLU A 351 -25.38 14.69 -23.68
C GLU A 351 -24.90 14.05 -22.38
N GLN A 352 -25.26 12.80 -22.16
CA GLN A 352 -24.80 12.00 -21.01
C GLN A 352 -23.28 11.80 -21.06
N ALA A 353 -22.74 11.44 -22.22
CA ALA A 353 -21.29 11.30 -22.39
C ALA A 353 -20.56 12.59 -22.01
N ALA A 354 -21.02 13.76 -22.48
CA ALA A 354 -20.44 15.05 -22.13
C ALA A 354 -20.53 15.36 -20.63
N ALA A 355 -21.62 14.98 -19.96
CA ALA A 355 -21.78 15.15 -18.52
C ALA A 355 -20.74 14.34 -17.74
N PHE A 356 -20.47 13.09 -18.12
CA PHE A 356 -19.45 12.25 -17.50
C PHE A 356 -18.02 12.73 -17.83
N TYR A 357 -17.75 13.21 -19.06
CA TYR A 357 -16.44 13.81 -19.37
C TYR A 357 -16.14 15.07 -18.53
N ARG A 358 -17.15 15.89 -18.20
CA ARG A 358 -16.93 17.01 -17.24
C ARG A 358 -16.53 16.52 -15.86
N LYS A 359 -17.08 15.38 -15.38
CA LYS A 359 -16.66 14.77 -14.11
C LYS A 359 -15.21 14.27 -14.18
N VAL A 360 -14.78 13.72 -15.34
CA VAL A 360 -13.37 13.34 -15.57
C VAL A 360 -12.45 14.54 -15.40
N LEU A 361 -12.76 15.67 -16.08
CA LEU A 361 -11.93 16.88 -16.00
C LEU A 361 -11.86 17.43 -14.57
N LYS A 362 -12.98 17.47 -13.88
CA LYS A 362 -13.02 17.91 -12.48
C LYS A 362 -12.19 17.02 -11.57
N ALA A 363 -12.31 15.69 -11.70
CA ALA A 363 -11.53 14.75 -10.91
C ALA A 363 -10.03 14.90 -11.16
N GLN A 364 -9.61 15.16 -12.42
CA GLN A 364 -8.21 15.44 -12.76
C GLN A 364 -7.70 16.73 -12.09
N GLU A 365 -8.52 17.79 -12.07
CA GLU A 365 -8.17 19.02 -11.37
C GLU A 365 -7.98 18.78 -9.87
N ASP A 366 -8.87 18.01 -9.25
CA ASP A 366 -8.82 17.69 -7.82
C ASP A 366 -7.58 16.82 -7.49
N ILE A 367 -7.22 15.87 -8.37
CA ILE A 367 -5.96 15.09 -8.27
C ILE A 367 -4.75 16.03 -8.31
N LEU A 368 -4.71 16.98 -9.25
CA LEU A 368 -3.59 17.90 -9.39
C LEU A 368 -3.44 18.85 -8.20
N LYS A 369 -4.53 19.17 -7.51
CA LYS A 369 -4.50 19.96 -6.27
C LYS A 369 -4.01 19.17 -5.05
N GLY A 370 -3.80 17.87 -5.18
CA GLY A 370 -3.39 16.98 -4.09
C GLY A 370 -4.53 16.57 -3.15
N GLU A 371 -5.79 16.81 -3.51
CA GLU A 371 -6.98 16.42 -2.74
C GLU A 371 -7.37 14.95 -2.96
N CYS A 372 -6.42 14.12 -3.45
CA CYS A 372 -6.67 12.74 -3.84
C CYS A 372 -6.22 11.76 -2.76
N LEU A 373 -7.18 11.02 -2.20
CA LEU A 373 -6.90 9.85 -1.39
C LEU A 373 -6.90 8.61 -2.28
N TYR A 374 -5.74 7.98 -2.47
CA TYR A 374 -5.65 6.68 -3.11
C TYR A 374 -5.98 5.59 -2.07
N ALA A 375 -7.18 4.99 -2.19
CA ALA A 375 -7.49 3.77 -1.47
C ALA A 375 -6.97 2.58 -2.31
N TYR A 376 -6.02 1.83 -1.79
CA TYR A 376 -5.61 0.53 -2.30
C TYR A 376 -6.25 -0.58 -1.48
#